data_ad9a8add03aa9b807664ed518b4ef9b2
#
_entry.id   ad9a8add03aa9b807664ed518b4ef9b2
#
_cell.length_a   1.000
_cell.length_b   1.000
_cell.length_c   1.000
_cell.angle_alpha   90.00
_cell.angle_beta   90.00
_cell.angle_gamma   90.00
#
_symmetry.space_group_name_H-M   'P 1'
#
loop_
_entity.id
_entity.type
_entity.pdbx_description
1 polymer ?
#
loop_
_entity_poly.entity_id
_entity_poly.type
_entity_poly.pdbx_seq_one_letter_code
_entity_poly.pdbx_strand_id
1 'polypeptide(L)'
;MPFGYGAAVPLSAPAHTAPAAPDAAPPEVVFLFSDIEGSTRLWEQQTSAMADALARHDALARQAVADWQGQWVKGTGDGLHAVFSDPAAALGAMLQLQRALADAAAAGSLPLALRCGLHAGPAQSRDNDWFGPAVNRAARIMAAAHGGQMLVSQAVAQQLQTALPAGVQLRDLGAVRLKDLDRPERLWQVLAPPLRTDFPPLRSLESTPNNLAQQLNRFIGREAVLPALRTLLGQHRLVTLLGTGGIGKSRLAVQLAADLLDAHPDGVWFVELAPVDDPQRLPQALASVLGVKEEPGRTLDDTLRRHVASRQLLLVLDNCEHLIAGAAALAKGLLQAGAGAATPDDLLRHDAVRLFVDRARSADPAFALTAANAEVVLDICQRLDGIALALELAAARVRSLPLPVLAQRLRDSLALLSAR
;
A
#
# COMPACT_ATOMS: atom_id res chain seq x y z
N MET A 1 -40.37 -1.10 -77.53
CA MET A 1 -39.63 -0.34 -76.59
C MET A 1 -39.08 -1.32 -75.53
N PRO A 2 -37.83 -1.81 -75.60
CA PRO A 2 -37.32 -2.69 -74.57
C PRO A 2 -36.42 -1.92 -73.55
N PHE A 3 -36.57 -2.28 -72.29
CA PHE A 3 -35.83 -1.79 -71.15
C PHE A 3 -34.38 -2.32 -71.18
N GLY A 4 -33.41 -1.44 -70.90
CA GLY A 4 -32.02 -1.76 -70.86
C GLY A 4 -31.67 -2.44 -69.44
N TYR A 5 -30.96 -3.53 -69.53
CA TYR A 5 -30.38 -4.20 -68.41
C TYR A 5 -29.07 -3.51 -67.96
N GLY A 6 -29.03 -3.02 -66.71
CA GLY A 6 -27.82 -2.53 -66.07
C GLY A 6 -26.89 -3.67 -65.64
N ALA A 7 -25.62 -3.52 -65.99
CA ALA A 7 -24.57 -4.46 -65.63
C ALA A 7 -24.34 -4.52 -64.10
N ALA A 8 -24.38 -5.70 -63.54
CA ALA A 8 -23.98 -5.95 -62.11
C ALA A 8 -22.46 -5.99 -62.05
N VAL A 9 -21.89 -5.16 -61.17
CA VAL A 9 -20.48 -5.22 -60.73
C VAL A 9 -20.34 -6.29 -59.64
N PRO A 10 -19.45 -7.25 -59.74
CA PRO A 10 -19.22 -8.22 -58.65
C PRO A 10 -18.50 -7.57 -57.49
N LEU A 11 -19.13 -7.56 -56.33
CA LEU A 11 -18.51 -7.23 -55.05
C LEU A 11 -17.49 -8.34 -54.71
N SER A 12 -16.19 -8.00 -54.78
CA SER A 12 -15.13 -8.85 -54.27
C SER A 12 -15.30 -8.98 -52.74
N ALA A 13 -15.46 -10.19 -52.23
CA ALA A 13 -15.43 -10.50 -50.82
C ALA A 13 -14.05 -10.14 -50.24
N PRO A 14 -13.95 -9.58 -49.02
CA PRO A 14 -12.67 -9.35 -48.40
C PRO A 14 -11.97 -10.70 -48.18
N ALA A 15 -10.70 -10.76 -48.53
CA ALA A 15 -9.85 -11.90 -48.33
C ALA A 15 -9.87 -12.28 -46.82
N HIS A 16 -10.41 -13.43 -46.48
CA HIS A 16 -10.23 -14.06 -45.16
C HIS A 16 -8.74 -14.28 -45.00
N THR A 17 -8.10 -13.48 -44.15
CA THR A 17 -6.79 -13.82 -43.57
C THR A 17 -6.94 -15.16 -42.89
N ALA A 18 -6.21 -16.15 -43.34
CA ALA A 18 -6.16 -17.48 -42.75
C ALA A 18 -5.84 -17.35 -41.24
N PRO A 19 -6.49 -18.14 -40.38
CA PRO A 19 -6.10 -18.18 -39.00
C PRO A 19 -4.64 -18.61 -38.90
N ALA A 20 -3.83 -17.88 -38.13
CA ALA A 20 -2.46 -18.23 -37.82
C ALA A 20 -2.43 -19.67 -37.28
N ALA A 21 -1.47 -20.45 -37.76
CA ALA A 21 -1.30 -21.84 -37.38
C ALA A 21 -1.26 -22.00 -35.83
N PRO A 22 -2.01 -22.92 -35.25
CA PRO A 22 -1.85 -23.27 -33.85
C PRO A 22 -0.55 -24.06 -33.70
N ASP A 23 0.26 -23.74 -32.65
CA ASP A 23 1.43 -24.49 -32.15
C ASP A 23 2.85 -23.92 -32.42
N ALA A 24 3.04 -22.62 -32.34
CA ALA A 24 4.34 -22.16 -31.88
C ALA A 24 4.24 -21.81 -30.40
N ALA A 25 5.01 -22.49 -29.55
CA ALA A 25 5.12 -22.11 -28.13
C ALA A 25 5.45 -20.62 -28.05
N PRO A 26 4.79 -19.85 -27.13
CA PRO A 26 5.06 -18.44 -27.01
C PRO A 26 6.56 -18.18 -26.76
N PRO A 27 7.15 -17.15 -27.38
CA PRO A 27 8.57 -16.87 -27.25
C PRO A 27 8.94 -16.67 -25.77
N GLU A 28 10.07 -17.22 -25.39
CA GLU A 28 10.66 -16.95 -24.09
C GLU A 28 11.38 -15.60 -24.15
N VAL A 29 10.99 -14.68 -23.28
CA VAL A 29 11.55 -13.33 -23.22
C VAL A 29 11.88 -12.95 -21.79
N VAL A 30 12.76 -11.98 -21.60
CA VAL A 30 13.17 -11.47 -20.30
C VAL A 30 12.51 -10.15 -20.01
N PHE A 31 11.81 -10.08 -18.90
CA PHE A 31 11.14 -8.89 -18.41
C PHE A 31 12.01 -8.17 -17.39
N LEU A 32 12.22 -6.87 -17.60
CA LEU A 32 12.79 -5.95 -16.63
C LEU A 32 11.66 -5.04 -16.14
N PHE A 33 11.40 -5.11 -14.83
CA PHE A 33 10.57 -4.14 -14.12
C PHE A 33 11.41 -3.35 -13.14
N SER A 34 11.13 -2.06 -13.03
CA SER A 34 11.67 -1.23 -11.97
C SER A 34 10.62 -0.29 -11.39
N ASP A 35 10.93 0.26 -10.21
CA ASP A 35 10.07 1.19 -9.50
C ASP A 35 10.89 1.99 -8.47
N ILE A 36 10.55 3.25 -8.24
CA ILE A 36 11.23 4.12 -7.27
C ILE A 36 10.60 3.95 -5.90
N GLU A 37 11.36 3.43 -4.94
CA GLU A 37 10.89 3.26 -3.58
C GLU A 37 10.56 4.61 -2.92
N GLY A 38 9.33 4.74 -2.38
CA GLY A 38 8.89 5.92 -1.65
C GLY A 38 8.65 7.16 -2.52
N SER A 39 8.43 6.99 -3.83
CA SER A 39 8.14 8.07 -4.79
C SER A 39 7.02 9.00 -4.33
N THR A 40 5.92 8.47 -3.81
CA THR A 40 4.79 9.28 -3.29
C THR A 40 5.26 10.27 -2.23
N ARG A 41 6.07 9.82 -1.26
CA ARG A 41 6.62 10.69 -0.22
C ARG A 41 7.56 11.74 -0.79
N LEU A 42 8.37 11.39 -1.79
CA LEU A 42 9.26 12.34 -2.46
C LEU A 42 8.46 13.41 -3.20
N TRP A 43 7.36 13.04 -3.85
CA TRP A 43 6.43 13.98 -4.48
C TRP A 43 5.81 14.94 -3.47
N GLU A 44 5.40 14.46 -2.30
CA GLU A 44 4.81 15.31 -1.24
C GLU A 44 5.83 16.27 -0.62
N GLN A 45 7.07 15.80 -0.40
CA GLN A 45 8.09 16.58 0.33
C GLN A 45 8.95 17.48 -0.55
N GLN A 46 9.19 17.09 -1.81
CA GLN A 46 10.16 17.72 -2.70
C GLN A 46 9.69 17.73 -4.16
N THR A 47 8.48 18.21 -4.43
CA THR A 47 7.78 18.13 -5.73
C THR A 47 8.64 18.54 -6.92
N SER A 48 9.32 19.71 -6.87
CA SER A 48 10.14 20.20 -7.99
C SER A 48 11.38 19.33 -8.21
N ALA A 49 12.11 19.00 -7.14
CA ALA A 49 13.30 18.16 -7.23
C ALA A 49 12.95 16.74 -7.70
N MET A 50 11.78 16.22 -7.28
CA MET A 50 11.29 14.90 -7.73
C MET A 50 10.91 14.92 -9.21
N ALA A 51 10.31 16.00 -9.73
CA ALA A 51 9.99 16.13 -11.14
C ALA A 51 11.26 16.09 -12.01
N ASP A 52 12.30 16.85 -11.63
CA ASP A 52 13.58 16.85 -12.33
C ASP A 52 14.29 15.50 -12.24
N ALA A 53 14.26 14.86 -11.08
CA ALA A 53 14.86 13.55 -10.86
C ALA A 53 14.15 12.45 -11.66
N LEU A 54 12.82 12.46 -11.74
CA LEU A 54 12.05 11.51 -12.54
C LEU A 54 12.29 11.71 -14.04
N ALA A 55 12.33 12.94 -14.54
CA ALA A 55 12.64 13.21 -15.95
C ALA A 55 14.04 12.68 -16.31
N ARG A 56 15.02 12.82 -15.41
CA ARG A 56 16.36 12.26 -15.58
C ARG A 56 16.34 10.73 -15.54
N HIS A 57 15.62 10.14 -14.57
CA HIS A 57 15.44 8.69 -14.49
C HIS A 57 14.90 8.14 -15.80
N ASP A 58 13.86 8.74 -16.37
CA ASP A 58 13.23 8.29 -17.59
C ASP A 58 14.18 8.38 -18.79
N ALA A 59 14.99 9.43 -18.87
CA ALA A 59 16.01 9.58 -19.92
C ALA A 59 17.10 8.48 -19.79
N LEU A 60 17.63 8.26 -18.59
CA LEU A 60 18.64 7.23 -18.30
C LEU A 60 18.09 5.82 -18.55
N ALA A 61 16.84 5.57 -18.16
CA ALA A 61 16.20 4.28 -18.36
C ALA A 61 15.98 3.96 -19.84
N ARG A 62 15.47 4.93 -20.63
CA ARG A 62 15.34 4.78 -22.09
C ARG A 62 16.67 4.53 -22.75
N GLN A 63 17.72 5.27 -22.35
CA GLN A 63 19.06 5.10 -22.88
C GLN A 63 19.60 3.70 -22.56
N ALA A 64 19.48 3.25 -21.30
CA ALA A 64 19.96 1.93 -20.90
C ALA A 64 19.23 0.79 -21.66
N VAL A 65 17.92 0.90 -21.83
CA VAL A 65 17.14 -0.08 -22.61
C VAL A 65 17.59 -0.10 -24.07
N ALA A 66 17.81 1.06 -24.68
CA ALA A 66 18.24 1.16 -26.08
C ALA A 66 19.69 0.64 -26.29
N ASP A 67 20.62 1.01 -25.42
CA ASP A 67 22.04 0.58 -25.50
C ASP A 67 22.18 -0.95 -25.45
N TRP A 68 21.28 -1.62 -24.70
CA TRP A 68 21.24 -3.07 -24.56
C TRP A 68 20.20 -3.74 -25.47
N GLN A 69 19.76 -3.06 -26.54
CA GLN A 69 18.83 -3.58 -27.55
C GLN A 69 17.51 -4.13 -26.99
N GLY A 70 17.06 -3.57 -25.84
CA GLY A 70 15.78 -3.89 -25.25
C GLY A 70 14.63 -3.14 -25.91
N GLN A 71 13.44 -3.68 -25.76
CA GLN A 71 12.20 -3.04 -26.14
C GLN A 71 11.60 -2.31 -24.94
N TRP A 72 11.46 -0.99 -25.01
CA TRP A 72 10.67 -0.23 -24.06
C TRP A 72 9.19 -0.52 -24.28
N VAL A 73 8.50 -1.07 -23.29
CA VAL A 73 7.07 -1.36 -23.37
C VAL A 73 6.27 -0.14 -22.89
N LYS A 74 6.48 0.26 -21.62
CA LYS A 74 5.79 1.42 -21.03
C LYS A 74 6.50 1.93 -19.78
N GLY A 75 6.26 3.19 -19.43
CA GLY A 75 6.51 3.71 -18.09
C GLY A 75 5.36 3.30 -17.16
N THR A 76 5.68 3.00 -15.92
CA THR A 76 4.72 2.62 -14.86
C THR A 76 4.44 3.77 -13.89
N GLY A 77 4.67 5.00 -14.33
CA GLY A 77 4.57 6.22 -13.52
C GLY A 77 5.93 6.62 -12.98
N ASP A 78 6.48 5.88 -12.04
CA ASP A 78 7.78 6.10 -11.38
C ASP A 78 8.78 4.95 -11.64
N GLY A 79 8.52 4.12 -12.63
CA GLY A 79 9.36 2.99 -13.03
C GLY A 79 9.20 2.62 -14.50
N LEU A 80 9.77 1.50 -14.89
CA LEU A 80 9.75 1.01 -16.27
C LEU A 80 9.30 -0.45 -16.38
N HIS A 81 8.77 -0.76 -17.55
CA HIS A 81 8.60 -2.10 -18.06
C HIS A 81 9.32 -2.20 -19.41
N ALA A 82 10.33 -3.05 -19.49
CA ALA A 82 11.07 -3.34 -20.72
C ALA A 82 11.24 -4.84 -20.92
N VAL A 83 11.48 -5.23 -22.18
CA VAL A 83 11.62 -6.64 -22.60
C VAL A 83 12.91 -6.81 -23.39
N PHE A 84 13.58 -7.93 -23.16
CA PHE A 84 14.81 -8.31 -23.81
C PHE A 84 14.71 -9.74 -24.34
N SER A 85 15.48 -10.04 -25.37
CA SER A 85 15.65 -11.42 -25.88
C SER A 85 16.74 -12.19 -25.14
N ASP A 86 17.64 -11.48 -24.44
CA ASP A 86 18.82 -12.05 -23.76
C ASP A 86 18.89 -11.57 -22.30
N PRO A 87 19.04 -12.48 -21.33
CA PRO A 87 19.20 -12.15 -19.92
C PRO A 87 20.44 -11.32 -19.60
N ALA A 88 21.54 -11.51 -20.34
CA ALA A 88 22.77 -10.73 -20.13
C ALA A 88 22.57 -9.27 -20.55
N ALA A 89 21.85 -9.04 -21.64
CA ALA A 89 21.45 -7.69 -22.07
C ALA A 89 20.51 -7.03 -21.04
N ALA A 90 19.51 -7.75 -20.54
CA ALA A 90 18.61 -7.25 -19.50
C ALA A 90 19.36 -6.88 -18.20
N LEU A 91 20.31 -7.73 -17.78
CA LEU A 91 21.18 -7.46 -16.64
C LEU A 91 22.08 -6.24 -16.90
N GLY A 92 22.64 -6.11 -18.09
CA GLY A 92 23.46 -4.97 -18.49
C GLY A 92 22.72 -3.65 -18.42
N ALA A 93 21.50 -3.60 -18.97
CA ALA A 93 20.62 -2.44 -18.89
C ALA A 93 20.26 -2.05 -17.43
N MET A 94 19.93 -3.05 -16.60
CA MET A 94 19.63 -2.86 -15.19
C MET A 94 20.84 -2.30 -14.41
N LEU A 95 22.03 -2.83 -14.64
CA LEU A 95 23.26 -2.36 -14.00
C LEU A 95 23.64 -0.95 -14.47
N GLN A 96 23.53 -0.66 -15.76
CA GLN A 96 23.81 0.66 -16.32
C GLN A 96 22.90 1.71 -15.68
N LEU A 97 21.59 1.44 -15.59
CA LEU A 97 20.62 2.36 -14.98
C LEU A 97 20.94 2.61 -13.50
N GLN A 98 21.17 1.57 -12.71
CA GLN A 98 21.49 1.70 -11.28
C GLN A 98 22.78 2.51 -11.04
N ARG A 99 23.83 2.28 -11.85
CA ARG A 99 25.08 3.04 -11.77
C ARG A 99 24.89 4.51 -12.16
N ALA A 100 24.18 4.77 -13.26
CA ALA A 100 23.91 6.14 -13.70
C ALA A 100 23.10 6.94 -12.68
N LEU A 101 22.15 6.32 -11.98
CA LEU A 101 21.41 6.96 -10.89
C LEU A 101 22.28 7.22 -9.66
N ALA A 102 23.18 6.31 -9.32
CA ALA A 102 24.15 6.49 -8.24
C ALA A 102 25.11 7.66 -8.56
N ASP A 103 25.62 7.73 -9.78
CA ASP A 103 26.49 8.82 -10.25
C ASP A 103 25.76 10.17 -10.25
N ALA A 104 24.51 10.20 -10.68
CA ALA A 104 23.67 11.41 -10.63
C ALA A 104 23.42 11.88 -9.18
N ALA A 105 23.22 10.96 -8.25
CA ALA A 105 23.09 11.27 -6.83
C ALA A 105 24.41 11.84 -6.25
N ALA A 106 25.55 11.24 -6.61
CA ALA A 106 26.87 11.73 -6.22
C ALA A 106 27.16 13.13 -6.79
N ALA A 107 26.61 13.47 -7.96
CA ALA A 107 26.67 14.79 -8.57
C ALA A 107 25.67 15.80 -8.00
N GLY A 108 24.94 15.49 -6.92
CA GLY A 108 24.03 16.39 -6.22
C GLY A 108 22.57 16.36 -6.67
N SER A 109 22.19 15.39 -7.51
CA SER A 109 20.76 15.18 -7.85
C SER A 109 20.02 14.52 -6.68
N LEU A 110 18.69 14.70 -6.63
CA LEU A 110 17.84 13.96 -5.67
C LEU A 110 18.11 12.45 -5.82
N PRO A 111 18.55 11.76 -4.74
CA PRO A 111 18.79 10.32 -4.80
C PRO A 111 17.49 9.54 -5.01
N LEU A 112 17.45 8.72 -6.06
CA LEU A 112 16.34 7.81 -6.31
C LEU A 112 16.76 6.37 -5.96
N ALA A 113 16.01 5.76 -5.07
CA ALA A 113 16.23 4.36 -4.66
C ALA A 113 15.40 3.43 -5.54
N LEU A 114 15.99 2.98 -6.67
CA LEU A 114 15.31 2.17 -7.67
C LEU A 114 15.37 0.69 -7.31
N ARG A 115 14.24 0.03 -7.14
CA ARG A 115 14.13 -1.42 -7.02
C ARG A 115 13.92 -2.05 -8.39
N CYS A 116 14.58 -3.18 -8.67
CA CYS A 116 14.52 -3.83 -9.97
C CYS A 116 14.27 -5.33 -9.85
N GLY A 117 13.57 -5.89 -10.84
CA GLY A 117 13.33 -7.33 -10.95
C GLY A 117 13.46 -7.84 -12.40
N LEU A 118 14.17 -8.98 -12.58
CA LEU A 118 14.26 -9.69 -13.85
C LEU A 118 13.62 -11.07 -13.75
N HIS A 119 12.84 -11.42 -14.76
CA HIS A 119 12.30 -12.77 -14.92
C HIS A 119 12.25 -13.17 -16.40
N ALA A 120 12.64 -14.42 -16.71
CA ALA A 120 12.53 -15.01 -18.04
C ALA A 120 11.37 -15.99 -18.08
N GLY A 121 10.58 -15.95 -19.14
CA GLY A 121 9.50 -16.90 -19.34
C GLY A 121 8.63 -16.60 -20.57
N PRO A 122 7.75 -17.55 -20.93
CA PRO A 122 6.88 -17.40 -22.08
C PRO A 122 5.83 -16.31 -21.87
N ALA A 123 5.64 -15.48 -22.90
CA ALA A 123 4.61 -14.45 -22.90
C ALA A 123 4.09 -14.15 -24.32
N GLN A 124 2.92 -13.55 -24.39
CA GLN A 124 2.29 -13.16 -25.64
C GLN A 124 2.36 -11.64 -25.80
N SER A 125 2.83 -11.20 -26.96
CA SER A 125 2.78 -9.79 -27.35
C SER A 125 1.46 -9.50 -28.06
N ARG A 126 0.79 -8.42 -27.64
CA ARG A 126 -0.44 -7.93 -28.26
C ARG A 126 -0.50 -6.41 -28.12
N ASP A 127 -0.79 -5.72 -29.22
CA ASP A 127 -0.95 -4.25 -29.24
C ASP A 127 0.23 -3.51 -28.58
N ASN A 128 1.46 -3.95 -28.85
CA ASN A 128 2.70 -3.41 -28.30
C ASN A 128 2.84 -3.56 -26.76
N ASP A 129 2.00 -4.37 -26.12
CA ASP A 129 2.10 -4.75 -24.71
C ASP A 129 2.32 -6.27 -24.59
N TRP A 130 2.70 -6.74 -23.38
CA TRP A 130 3.01 -8.14 -23.10
C TRP A 130 2.10 -8.69 -22.01
N PHE A 131 1.63 -9.91 -22.22
CA PHE A 131 0.66 -10.57 -21.36
C PHE A 131 1.10 -11.99 -21.01
N GLY A 132 0.83 -12.40 -19.79
CA GLY A 132 1.06 -13.76 -19.33
C GLY A 132 1.62 -13.84 -17.91
N PRO A 133 1.74 -15.06 -17.38
CA PRO A 133 2.22 -15.28 -16.01
C PRO A 133 3.64 -14.75 -15.78
N ALA A 134 4.50 -14.73 -16.80
CA ALA A 134 5.88 -14.26 -16.70
C ALA A 134 5.96 -12.74 -16.42
N VAL A 135 5.07 -11.94 -17.03
CA VAL A 135 4.96 -10.49 -16.78
C VAL A 135 4.61 -10.22 -15.31
N ASN A 136 3.57 -10.89 -14.81
CA ASN A 136 3.14 -10.74 -13.41
C ASN A 136 4.26 -11.17 -12.45
N ARG A 137 4.95 -12.28 -12.76
CA ARG A 137 6.05 -12.78 -11.92
C ARG A 137 7.21 -11.78 -11.85
N ALA A 138 7.64 -11.20 -12.96
CA ALA A 138 8.66 -10.16 -12.99
C ALA A 138 8.28 -8.94 -12.13
N ALA A 139 7.04 -8.47 -12.23
CA ALA A 139 6.52 -7.38 -11.41
C ALA A 139 6.52 -7.73 -9.90
N ARG A 140 6.17 -8.97 -9.53
CA ARG A 140 6.21 -9.43 -8.13
C ARG A 140 7.63 -9.56 -7.58
N ILE A 141 8.58 -10.00 -8.41
CA ILE A 141 10.00 -10.06 -8.05
C ILE A 141 10.51 -8.63 -7.76
N MET A 142 10.23 -7.67 -8.63
CA MET A 142 10.57 -6.27 -8.42
C MET A 142 9.95 -5.72 -7.14
N ALA A 143 8.68 -5.99 -6.88
CA ALA A 143 7.98 -5.52 -5.69
C ALA A 143 8.58 -6.06 -4.38
N ALA A 144 9.20 -7.25 -4.39
CA ALA A 144 9.87 -7.84 -3.24
C ALA A 144 11.23 -7.18 -2.91
N ALA A 145 11.79 -6.42 -3.83
CA ALA A 145 13.07 -5.74 -3.65
C ALA A 145 12.94 -4.46 -2.81
N HIS A 146 14.05 -4.07 -2.19
CA HIS A 146 14.23 -2.76 -1.58
C HIS A 146 14.84 -1.77 -2.58
N GLY A 147 14.71 -0.49 -2.32
CA GLY A 147 15.32 0.54 -3.15
C GLY A 147 16.84 0.39 -3.26
N GLY A 148 17.35 0.37 -4.49
CA GLY A 148 18.73 0.04 -4.83
C GLY A 148 19.00 -1.47 -5.01
N GLN A 149 18.04 -2.34 -4.66
CA GLN A 149 18.20 -3.79 -4.78
C GLN A 149 17.79 -4.29 -6.17
N MET A 150 18.55 -5.23 -6.68
CA MET A 150 18.34 -5.88 -7.98
C MET A 150 18.12 -7.38 -7.75
N LEU A 151 16.94 -7.88 -8.12
CA LEU A 151 16.57 -9.28 -7.97
C LEU A 151 16.39 -9.95 -9.33
N VAL A 152 16.78 -11.22 -9.40
CA VAL A 152 16.54 -12.06 -10.57
C VAL A 152 15.91 -13.38 -10.15
N SER A 153 15.05 -13.93 -11.00
CA SER A 153 14.44 -15.25 -10.80
C SER A 153 15.47 -16.37 -11.03
N GLN A 154 15.15 -17.58 -10.57
CA GLN A 154 15.91 -18.79 -10.85
C GLN A 154 16.11 -19.01 -12.36
N ALA A 155 15.09 -18.75 -13.18
CA ALA A 155 15.20 -18.90 -14.65
C ALA A 155 16.27 -17.97 -15.24
N VAL A 156 16.31 -16.71 -14.82
CA VAL A 156 17.34 -15.75 -15.24
C VAL A 156 18.71 -16.12 -14.66
N ALA A 157 18.79 -16.48 -13.37
CA ALA A 157 20.03 -16.82 -12.71
C ALA A 157 20.74 -18.02 -13.39
N GLN A 158 19.97 -19.03 -13.80
CA GLN A 158 20.51 -20.18 -14.54
C GLN A 158 21.12 -19.80 -15.90
N GLN A 159 20.47 -18.92 -16.63
CA GLN A 159 20.94 -18.45 -17.94
C GLN A 159 22.17 -17.53 -17.81
N LEU A 160 22.28 -16.81 -16.70
CA LEU A 160 23.41 -15.91 -16.43
C LEU A 160 24.66 -16.60 -15.89
N GLN A 161 24.63 -17.88 -15.49
CA GLN A 161 25.76 -18.57 -14.84
C GLN A 161 27.07 -18.46 -15.62
N THR A 162 27.01 -18.44 -16.96
CA THR A 162 28.17 -18.34 -17.83
C THR A 162 28.39 -16.95 -18.45
N ALA A 163 27.51 -15.99 -18.16
CA ALA A 163 27.46 -14.67 -18.82
C ALA A 163 27.48 -13.49 -17.85
N LEU A 164 27.92 -13.70 -16.61
CA LEU A 164 28.00 -12.60 -15.62
C LEU A 164 29.16 -11.66 -16.00
N PRO A 165 28.91 -10.34 -15.98
CA PRO A 165 29.97 -9.34 -16.15
C PRO A 165 31.03 -9.43 -15.03
N ALA A 166 32.26 -9.01 -15.35
CA ALA A 166 33.35 -8.98 -14.37
C ALA A 166 32.96 -8.16 -13.11
N GLY A 167 33.18 -8.73 -11.94
CA GLY A 167 32.86 -8.10 -10.64
C GLY A 167 31.38 -8.17 -10.24
N VAL A 168 30.53 -8.81 -11.05
CA VAL A 168 29.13 -9.07 -10.70
C VAL A 168 28.98 -10.50 -10.18
N GLN A 169 28.22 -10.66 -9.10
CA GLN A 169 27.94 -11.96 -8.48
C GLN A 169 26.43 -12.10 -8.21
N LEU A 170 25.96 -13.33 -8.09
CA LEU A 170 24.60 -13.66 -7.68
C LEU A 170 24.63 -14.29 -6.28
N ARG A 171 23.87 -13.70 -5.35
CA ARG A 171 23.64 -14.25 -4.01
C ARG A 171 22.29 -14.95 -3.99
N ASP A 172 22.26 -16.22 -3.64
CA ASP A 172 21.02 -16.98 -3.47
C ASP A 172 20.28 -16.49 -2.22
N LEU A 173 19.02 -16.10 -2.37
CA LEU A 173 18.13 -15.67 -1.29
C LEU A 173 17.13 -16.76 -0.89
N GLY A 174 17.22 -17.93 -1.53
CA GLY A 174 16.31 -19.05 -1.28
C GLY A 174 14.95 -18.93 -1.97
N ALA A 175 14.03 -19.79 -1.56
CA ALA A 175 12.65 -19.80 -2.05
C ALA A 175 11.81 -18.81 -1.26
N VAL A 176 11.19 -17.87 -1.95
CA VAL A 176 10.43 -16.74 -1.38
C VAL A 176 8.99 -16.79 -1.86
N ARG A 177 8.03 -16.68 -0.96
CA ARG A 177 6.61 -16.55 -1.31
C ARG A 177 6.33 -15.12 -1.75
N LEU A 178 6.06 -14.96 -3.03
CA LEU A 178 5.65 -13.70 -3.61
C LEU A 178 4.12 -13.61 -3.65
N LYS A 179 3.61 -12.40 -3.55
CA LYS A 179 2.18 -12.12 -3.61
C LYS A 179 1.57 -12.63 -4.94
N ASP A 180 0.38 -13.20 -4.87
CA ASP A 180 -0.39 -13.71 -6.02
C ASP A 180 0.34 -14.82 -6.84
N LEU A 181 1.38 -15.45 -6.30
CA LEU A 181 2.00 -16.62 -6.88
C LEU A 181 1.70 -17.87 -6.04
N ASP A 182 1.20 -18.92 -6.69
CA ASP A 182 0.79 -20.18 -6.03
C ASP A 182 1.99 -20.97 -5.45
N ARG A 183 3.19 -20.76 -6.02
CA ARG A 183 4.40 -21.48 -5.61
C ARG A 183 5.49 -20.49 -5.23
N PRO A 184 6.33 -20.80 -4.21
CA PRO A 184 7.50 -20.02 -3.90
C PRO A 184 8.42 -19.88 -5.12
N GLU A 185 9.00 -18.71 -5.33
CA GLU A 185 9.97 -18.42 -6.36
C GLU A 185 11.36 -18.35 -5.74
N ARG A 186 12.34 -19.07 -6.30
CA ARG A 186 13.75 -18.92 -5.87
C ARG A 186 14.33 -17.67 -6.46
N LEU A 187 14.80 -16.79 -5.58
CA LEU A 187 15.31 -15.47 -5.96
C LEU A 187 16.81 -15.36 -5.70
N TRP A 188 17.44 -14.56 -6.54
CA TRP A 188 18.85 -14.24 -6.45
C TRP A 188 19.02 -12.73 -6.44
N GLN A 189 19.90 -12.24 -5.58
CA GLN A 189 20.30 -10.84 -5.57
C GLN A 189 21.53 -10.63 -6.43
N VAL A 190 21.50 -9.62 -7.28
CA VAL A 190 22.68 -9.18 -8.05
C VAL A 190 23.56 -8.32 -7.15
N LEU A 191 24.81 -8.71 -6.99
CA LEU A 191 25.85 -7.97 -6.27
C LEU A 191 26.79 -7.34 -7.29
N ALA A 192 26.86 -6.02 -7.32
CA ALA A 192 27.64 -5.26 -8.29
C ALA A 192 28.33 -4.05 -7.63
N PRO A 193 29.38 -4.24 -6.84
CA PRO A 193 30.12 -3.14 -6.23
C PRO A 193 30.56 -2.08 -7.28
N PRO A 194 30.52 -0.76 -6.96
CA PRO A 194 30.31 -0.15 -5.63
C PRO A 194 28.84 0.06 -5.24
N LEU A 195 27.87 -0.46 -6.00
CA LEU A 195 26.46 -0.37 -5.62
C LEU A 195 26.21 -1.08 -4.29
N ARG A 196 25.16 -0.65 -3.58
CA ARG A 196 24.75 -1.26 -2.31
C ARG A 196 24.48 -2.76 -2.46
N THR A 197 24.99 -3.58 -1.55
CA THR A 197 24.88 -5.04 -1.57
C THR A 197 24.13 -5.63 -0.37
N ASP A 198 23.99 -4.86 0.71
CA ASP A 198 23.35 -5.34 1.92
C ASP A 198 21.98 -4.66 2.13
N PHE A 199 20.96 -5.51 2.25
CA PHE A 199 19.57 -5.12 2.35
C PHE A 199 18.89 -5.92 3.47
N PRO A 200 17.80 -5.40 4.06
CA PRO A 200 16.93 -6.17 4.95
C PRO A 200 16.37 -7.41 4.25
N PRO A 201 15.73 -8.34 4.98
CA PRO A 201 14.98 -9.43 4.37
C PRO A 201 14.01 -8.92 3.30
N LEU A 202 13.82 -9.71 2.24
CA LEU A 202 12.94 -9.34 1.13
C LEU A 202 11.52 -9.02 1.63
N ARG A 203 10.85 -8.10 0.95
CA ARG A 203 9.41 -7.83 1.14
C ARG A 203 8.59 -8.97 0.56
N SER A 204 8.42 -10.02 1.35
CA SER A 204 7.61 -11.18 0.99
C SER A 204 6.42 -11.30 1.94
N LEU A 205 5.44 -12.14 1.59
CA LEU A 205 4.34 -12.46 2.50
C LEU A 205 4.81 -13.01 3.86
N GLU A 206 6.04 -13.52 3.93
CA GLU A 206 6.66 -14.06 5.15
C GLU A 206 7.49 -13.01 5.91
N SER A 207 7.85 -11.88 5.29
CA SER A 207 8.68 -10.85 5.91
C SER A 207 7.87 -9.81 6.69
N THR A 208 6.65 -9.52 6.26
CA THR A 208 5.74 -8.66 7.02
C THR A 208 4.93 -9.52 7.99
N PRO A 209 4.97 -9.24 9.30
CA PRO A 209 4.20 -10.00 10.27
C PRO A 209 2.72 -10.03 9.89
N ASN A 210 2.15 -11.22 9.77
CA ASN A 210 0.73 -11.36 9.47
C ASN A 210 0.22 -12.75 9.89
N ASN A 211 -1.09 -12.86 10.07
CA ASN A 211 -1.78 -14.12 10.32
C ASN A 211 -2.87 -14.41 9.28
N LEU A 212 -2.73 -13.83 8.08
CA LEU A 212 -3.72 -14.01 7.02
C LEU A 212 -3.76 -15.47 6.58
N ALA A 213 -4.96 -16.06 6.58
CA ALA A 213 -5.16 -17.41 6.07
C ALA A 213 -4.84 -17.48 4.58
N GLN A 214 -4.15 -18.55 4.16
CA GLN A 214 -3.91 -18.81 2.74
C GLN A 214 -5.24 -19.03 2.03
N GLN A 215 -5.54 -18.20 1.05
CA GLN A 215 -6.68 -18.45 0.18
C GLN A 215 -6.32 -19.56 -0.82
N LEU A 216 -6.87 -20.74 -0.64
CA LEU A 216 -6.65 -21.89 -1.53
C LEU A 216 -7.24 -21.69 -2.94
N ASN A 217 -8.16 -20.75 -3.09
CA ASN A 217 -8.85 -20.48 -4.35
C ASN A 217 -8.58 -19.05 -4.82
N ARG A 218 -8.33 -18.88 -6.12
CA ARG A 218 -8.16 -17.59 -6.76
C ARG A 218 -9.34 -16.66 -6.43
N PHE A 219 -9.03 -15.40 -6.09
CA PHE A 219 -10.04 -14.35 -5.91
C PHE A 219 -10.62 -14.00 -7.29
N ILE A 220 -11.91 -14.20 -7.49
CA ILE A 220 -12.59 -13.93 -8.76
C ILE A 220 -13.77 -13.01 -8.49
N GLY A 221 -13.92 -12.00 -9.31
CA GLY A 221 -14.94 -10.96 -9.19
C GLY A 221 -14.55 -9.87 -8.21
N ARG A 222 -15.15 -8.70 -8.36
CA ARG A 222 -14.90 -7.50 -7.54
C ARG A 222 -13.50 -6.91 -7.65
N GLU A 223 -12.73 -7.22 -8.68
CA GLU A 223 -11.43 -6.62 -8.94
C GLU A 223 -11.52 -5.09 -9.01
N ALA A 224 -12.64 -4.55 -9.49
CA ALA A 224 -12.91 -3.12 -9.54
C ALA A 224 -13.16 -2.48 -8.16
N VAL A 225 -13.54 -3.26 -7.13
CA VAL A 225 -13.82 -2.75 -5.78
C VAL A 225 -12.54 -2.57 -4.96
N LEU A 226 -11.52 -3.41 -5.18
CA LEU A 226 -10.27 -3.38 -4.43
C LEU A 226 -9.53 -2.03 -4.54
N PRO A 227 -9.38 -1.41 -5.74
CA PRO A 227 -8.75 -0.08 -5.84
C PRO A 227 -9.51 1.01 -5.08
N ALA A 228 -10.84 1.00 -5.11
CA ALA A 228 -11.66 1.95 -4.37
C ALA A 228 -11.49 1.80 -2.85
N LEU A 229 -11.47 0.56 -2.34
CA LEU A 229 -11.23 0.28 -0.92
C LEU A 229 -9.81 0.66 -0.49
N ARG A 230 -8.82 0.45 -1.35
CA ARG A 230 -7.44 0.87 -1.10
C ARG A 230 -7.34 2.38 -0.98
N THR A 231 -8.01 3.13 -1.85
CA THR A 231 -8.08 4.59 -1.79
C THR A 231 -8.75 5.05 -0.50
N LEU A 232 -9.87 4.42 -0.10
CA LEU A 232 -10.57 4.73 1.15
C LEU A 232 -9.69 4.50 2.38
N LEU A 233 -8.94 3.39 2.43
CA LEU A 233 -7.99 3.12 3.54
C LEU A 233 -6.80 4.08 3.55
N GLY A 234 -6.39 4.61 2.40
CA GLY A 234 -5.38 5.67 2.32
C GLY A 234 -5.86 7.02 2.86
N GLN A 235 -7.18 7.27 2.82
CA GLN A 235 -7.81 8.52 3.28
C GLN A 235 -8.39 8.44 4.68
N HIS A 236 -8.78 7.25 5.14
CA HIS A 236 -9.49 7.01 6.38
C HIS A 236 -8.82 5.94 7.22
N ARG A 237 -8.74 6.18 8.52
CA ARG A 237 -8.14 5.21 9.47
C ARG A 237 -9.08 4.06 9.84
N LEU A 238 -10.36 4.13 9.48
CA LEU A 238 -11.36 3.10 9.70
C LEU A 238 -12.24 2.99 8.47
N VAL A 239 -12.38 1.79 7.94
CA VAL A 239 -13.32 1.45 6.86
C VAL A 239 -14.17 0.27 7.30
N THR A 240 -15.48 0.36 7.15
CA THR A 240 -16.42 -0.70 7.51
C THR A 240 -17.05 -1.31 6.27
N LEU A 241 -16.96 -2.64 6.14
CA LEU A 241 -17.59 -3.41 5.07
C LEU A 241 -18.95 -3.92 5.52
N LEU A 242 -20.03 -3.41 4.92
CA LEU A 242 -21.41 -3.80 5.21
C LEU A 242 -21.98 -4.68 4.08
N GLY A 243 -22.84 -5.60 4.45
CA GLY A 243 -23.57 -6.47 3.50
C GLY A 243 -24.09 -7.73 4.16
N THR A 244 -24.98 -8.45 3.46
CA THR A 244 -25.60 -9.69 3.93
C THR A 244 -24.56 -10.80 4.16
N GLY A 245 -24.91 -11.78 5.01
CA GLY A 245 -24.09 -12.97 5.23
C GLY A 245 -23.80 -13.71 3.91
N GLY A 246 -22.64 -14.33 3.79
CA GLY A 246 -22.25 -15.10 2.61
C GLY A 246 -21.86 -14.29 1.36
N ILE A 247 -22.00 -12.97 1.34
CA ILE A 247 -21.66 -12.13 0.17
C ILE A 247 -20.14 -12.02 -0.11
N GLY A 248 -19.30 -12.56 0.80
CA GLY A 248 -17.84 -12.58 0.63
C GLY A 248 -17.12 -11.36 1.22
N LYS A 249 -17.66 -10.70 2.26
CA LYS A 249 -17.00 -9.59 2.97
C LYS A 249 -15.64 -9.98 3.54
N SER A 250 -15.58 -11.07 4.29
CA SER A 250 -14.35 -11.60 4.90
C SER A 250 -13.29 -11.92 3.85
N ARG A 251 -13.69 -12.54 2.73
CA ARG A 251 -12.79 -12.86 1.64
C ARG A 251 -12.24 -11.60 0.95
N LEU A 252 -13.09 -10.59 0.75
CA LEU A 252 -12.68 -9.29 0.22
C LEU A 252 -11.74 -8.58 1.18
N ALA A 253 -12.01 -8.61 2.48
CA ALA A 253 -11.17 -8.02 3.52
C ALA A 253 -9.78 -8.68 3.58
N VAL A 254 -9.71 -10.02 3.54
CA VAL A 254 -8.44 -10.77 3.51
C VAL A 254 -7.65 -10.46 2.24
N GLN A 255 -8.30 -10.38 1.07
CA GLN A 255 -7.63 -10.03 -0.17
C GLN A 255 -7.06 -8.59 -0.11
N LEU A 256 -7.87 -7.64 0.34
CA LEU A 256 -7.42 -6.24 0.52
C LEU A 256 -6.28 -6.15 1.53
N ALA A 257 -6.37 -6.87 2.64
CA ALA A 257 -5.34 -6.94 3.67
C ALA A 257 -4.01 -7.50 3.13
N ALA A 258 -4.07 -8.59 2.35
CA ALA A 258 -2.91 -9.14 1.65
C ALA A 258 -2.33 -8.14 0.63
N ASP A 259 -3.20 -7.33 0.01
CA ASP A 259 -2.81 -6.28 -0.93
C ASP A 259 -2.09 -5.09 -0.26
N LEU A 260 -2.26 -4.91 1.02
CA LEU A 260 -1.73 -3.80 1.80
C LEU A 260 -0.56 -4.18 2.72
N LEU A 261 -0.05 -5.42 2.65
CA LEU A 261 1.08 -5.89 3.47
C LEU A 261 2.29 -4.94 3.36
N ASP A 262 2.62 -4.50 2.15
CA ASP A 262 3.77 -3.63 1.90
C ASP A 262 3.61 -2.22 2.48
N ALA A 263 2.36 -1.78 2.68
CA ALA A 263 2.05 -0.47 3.26
C ALA A 263 2.04 -0.47 4.79
N HIS A 264 2.06 -1.66 5.42
CA HIS A 264 1.95 -1.82 6.87
C HIS A 264 3.14 -2.64 7.41
N PRO A 265 4.32 -2.03 7.57
CA PRO A 265 5.55 -2.74 7.94
C PRO A 265 5.49 -3.44 9.32
N ASP A 266 4.64 -2.96 10.24
CA ASP A 266 4.44 -3.57 11.56
C ASP A 266 3.38 -4.68 11.58
N GLY A 267 2.83 -5.01 10.41
CA GLY A 267 2.00 -6.18 10.22
C GLY A 267 0.57 -5.92 9.79
N VAL A 268 -0.03 -7.01 9.30
CA VAL A 268 -1.45 -7.08 8.94
C VAL A 268 -2.08 -8.24 9.69
N TRP A 269 -3.08 -7.92 10.52
CA TRP A 269 -3.61 -8.85 11.50
C TRP A 269 -5.10 -9.04 11.33
N PHE A 270 -5.51 -10.29 11.11
CA PHE A 270 -6.91 -10.70 11.01
C PHE A 270 -7.39 -11.24 12.36
N VAL A 271 -8.45 -10.66 12.88
CA VAL A 271 -9.06 -11.04 14.15
C VAL A 271 -10.47 -11.53 13.90
N GLU A 272 -10.66 -12.84 14.01
CA GLU A 272 -11.97 -13.46 13.90
C GLU A 272 -12.72 -13.33 15.23
N LEU A 273 -13.83 -12.60 15.23
CA LEU A 273 -14.62 -12.34 16.44
C LEU A 273 -15.81 -13.28 16.59
N ALA A 274 -16.08 -14.17 15.61
CA ALA A 274 -17.17 -15.15 15.70
C ALA A 274 -17.16 -15.98 16.99
N PRO A 275 -16.00 -16.45 17.53
CA PRO A 275 -15.98 -17.26 18.74
C PRO A 275 -16.04 -16.44 20.04
N VAL A 276 -16.15 -15.12 19.96
CA VAL A 276 -16.16 -14.22 21.13
C VAL A 276 -17.59 -13.87 21.49
N ASP A 277 -18.12 -14.39 22.61
CA ASP A 277 -19.49 -14.16 23.05
C ASP A 277 -19.65 -12.93 23.95
N ASP A 278 -18.56 -12.51 24.61
CA ASP A 278 -18.57 -11.41 25.59
C ASP A 278 -17.71 -10.23 25.11
N PRO A 279 -18.29 -9.01 25.00
CA PRO A 279 -17.53 -7.81 24.63
C PRO A 279 -16.29 -7.55 25.48
N GLN A 280 -16.28 -7.99 26.76
CA GLN A 280 -15.14 -7.83 27.66
C GLN A 280 -13.92 -8.70 27.27
N ARG A 281 -14.14 -9.71 26.42
CA ARG A 281 -13.07 -10.59 25.90
C ARG A 281 -12.46 -10.10 24.58
N LEU A 282 -12.98 -9.03 23.99
CA LEU A 282 -12.44 -8.47 22.75
C LEU A 282 -10.96 -8.05 22.88
N PRO A 283 -10.52 -7.39 24.00
CA PRO A 283 -9.11 -7.08 24.17
C PRO A 283 -8.23 -8.32 24.23
N GLN A 284 -8.69 -9.42 24.87
CA GLN A 284 -7.95 -10.68 24.94
C GLN A 284 -7.81 -11.33 23.56
N ALA A 285 -8.88 -11.33 22.76
CA ALA A 285 -8.84 -11.87 21.39
C ALA A 285 -7.81 -11.10 20.54
N LEU A 286 -7.82 -9.77 20.59
CA LEU A 286 -6.85 -8.94 19.89
C LEU A 286 -5.43 -9.14 20.42
N ALA A 287 -5.23 -9.19 21.74
CA ALA A 287 -3.93 -9.39 22.36
C ALA A 287 -3.30 -10.73 21.97
N SER A 288 -4.12 -11.79 21.91
CA SER A 288 -3.68 -13.12 21.45
C SER A 288 -3.15 -13.07 20.01
N VAL A 289 -3.84 -12.37 19.12
CA VAL A 289 -3.44 -12.24 17.70
C VAL A 289 -2.17 -11.40 17.56
N LEU A 290 -2.04 -10.30 18.31
CA LEU A 290 -0.88 -9.41 18.27
C LEU A 290 0.31 -9.92 19.08
N GLY A 291 0.17 -11.04 19.81
CA GLY A 291 1.21 -11.55 20.71
C GLY A 291 1.49 -10.64 21.91
N VAL A 292 0.52 -9.79 22.30
CA VAL A 292 0.63 -8.86 23.43
C VAL A 292 0.31 -9.59 24.71
N LYS A 293 1.19 -9.48 25.72
CA LYS A 293 0.99 -10.06 27.04
C LYS A 293 0.52 -9.00 28.03
N GLU A 294 -0.22 -9.42 29.04
CA GLU A 294 -0.61 -8.55 30.15
C GLU A 294 0.62 -8.03 30.90
N GLU A 295 0.62 -6.75 31.22
CA GLU A 295 1.67 -6.11 32.01
C GLU A 295 1.18 -5.92 33.48
N PRO A 296 2.00 -6.25 34.50
CA PRO A 296 1.62 -6.01 35.88
C PRO A 296 1.27 -4.53 36.14
N GLY A 297 0.13 -4.29 36.77
CA GLY A 297 -0.32 -2.94 37.14
C GLY A 297 -0.97 -2.13 36.01
N ARG A 298 -1.29 -2.76 34.86
CA ARG A 298 -1.99 -2.11 33.74
C ARG A 298 -3.13 -2.95 33.22
N THR A 299 -4.12 -2.27 32.65
CA THR A 299 -5.18 -2.97 31.92
C THR A 299 -4.67 -3.47 30.57
N LEU A 300 -5.25 -4.56 30.07
CA LEU A 300 -4.91 -5.09 28.76
C LEU A 300 -5.23 -4.07 27.65
N ASP A 301 -6.29 -3.29 27.80
CA ASP A 301 -6.65 -2.18 26.91
C ASP A 301 -5.54 -1.13 26.80
N ASP A 302 -4.98 -0.71 27.94
CA ASP A 302 -3.89 0.28 27.94
C ASP A 302 -2.61 -0.28 27.33
N THR A 303 -2.34 -1.56 27.54
CA THR A 303 -1.20 -2.25 26.92
C THR A 303 -1.37 -2.36 25.41
N LEU A 304 -2.57 -2.71 24.94
CA LEU A 304 -2.89 -2.76 23.50
C LEU A 304 -2.79 -1.39 22.85
N ARG A 305 -3.36 -0.35 23.48
CA ARG A 305 -3.28 1.03 22.98
C ARG A 305 -1.84 1.47 22.77
N ARG A 306 -0.97 1.23 23.76
CA ARG A 306 0.47 1.53 23.65
C ARG A 306 1.15 0.70 22.56
N HIS A 307 0.79 -0.57 22.45
CA HIS A 307 1.37 -1.45 21.43
C HIS A 307 1.09 -0.94 20.01
N VAL A 308 -0.10 -0.41 19.75
CA VAL A 308 -0.48 0.08 18.41
C VAL A 308 -0.09 1.55 18.17
N ALA A 309 0.13 2.34 19.22
CA ALA A 309 0.36 3.78 19.13
C ALA A 309 1.55 4.18 18.24
N SER A 310 2.63 3.40 18.24
CA SER A 310 3.86 3.67 17.48
C SER A 310 4.03 2.77 16.26
N ARG A 311 2.98 2.03 15.86
CA ARG A 311 3.07 1.03 14.81
C ARG A 311 2.20 1.37 13.61
N GLN A 312 2.73 1.08 12.43
CA GLN A 312 1.99 1.14 11.16
C GLN A 312 1.48 -0.27 10.82
N LEU A 313 0.36 -0.64 11.42
CA LEU A 313 -0.25 -1.95 11.22
C LEU A 313 -1.71 -1.82 10.73
N LEU A 314 -2.21 -2.85 10.07
CA LEU A 314 -3.59 -2.98 9.65
C LEU A 314 -4.29 -4.05 10.49
N LEU A 315 -5.39 -3.70 11.11
CA LEU A 315 -6.27 -4.64 11.83
C LEU A 315 -7.52 -4.90 11.02
N VAL A 316 -7.85 -6.16 10.80
CA VAL A 316 -9.11 -6.59 10.21
C VAL A 316 -9.92 -7.29 11.30
N LEU A 317 -11.02 -6.68 11.71
CA LEU A 317 -11.97 -7.27 12.66
C LEU A 317 -13.12 -7.88 11.86
N ASP A 318 -13.26 -9.19 11.90
CA ASP A 318 -14.31 -9.90 11.16
C ASP A 318 -15.41 -10.44 12.07
N ASN A 319 -16.61 -10.57 11.54
CA ASN A 319 -17.79 -11.01 12.28
C ASN A 319 -18.13 -10.14 13.52
N CYS A 320 -18.15 -8.81 13.34
CA CYS A 320 -18.45 -7.87 14.41
C CYS A 320 -19.95 -7.75 14.74
N GLU A 321 -20.85 -8.34 13.95
CA GLU A 321 -22.30 -8.09 13.98
C GLU A 321 -22.98 -8.37 15.31
N HIS A 322 -22.48 -9.33 16.09
CA HIS A 322 -23.02 -9.68 17.41
C HIS A 322 -22.37 -8.91 18.56
N LEU A 323 -21.29 -8.16 18.30
CA LEU A 323 -20.51 -7.39 19.29
C LEU A 323 -20.29 -5.92 18.86
N ILE A 324 -21.19 -5.34 18.09
CA ILE A 324 -21.02 -4.03 17.43
C ILE A 324 -20.54 -2.95 18.42
N ALA A 325 -21.20 -2.80 19.56
CA ALA A 325 -20.86 -1.76 20.53
C ALA A 325 -19.46 -1.96 21.13
N GLY A 326 -19.09 -3.20 21.47
CA GLY A 326 -17.77 -3.55 22.00
C GLY A 326 -16.67 -3.38 20.96
N ALA A 327 -16.89 -3.86 19.73
CA ALA A 327 -15.94 -3.71 18.63
C ALA A 327 -15.72 -2.22 18.27
N ALA A 328 -16.78 -1.42 18.26
CA ALA A 328 -16.68 0.02 18.03
C ALA A 328 -15.91 0.74 19.14
N ALA A 329 -16.13 0.38 20.42
CA ALA A 329 -15.41 0.94 21.55
C ALA A 329 -13.92 0.57 21.51
N LEU A 330 -13.58 -0.69 21.19
CA LEU A 330 -12.21 -1.15 21.00
C LEU A 330 -11.52 -0.40 19.85
N ALA A 331 -12.15 -0.36 18.67
CA ALA A 331 -11.61 0.34 17.50
C ALA A 331 -11.37 1.83 17.81
N LYS A 332 -12.32 2.51 18.44
CA LYS A 332 -12.18 3.91 18.88
C LYS A 332 -10.97 4.09 19.81
N GLY A 333 -10.81 3.23 20.82
CA GLY A 333 -9.70 3.29 21.77
C GLY A 333 -8.33 3.12 21.10
N LEU A 334 -8.22 2.18 20.15
CA LEU A 334 -7.00 1.94 19.38
C LEU A 334 -6.66 3.10 18.43
N LEU A 335 -7.67 3.65 17.75
CA LEU A 335 -7.51 4.78 16.83
C LEU A 335 -7.08 6.06 17.58
N GLN A 336 -7.60 6.29 18.78
CA GLN A 336 -7.17 7.40 19.63
C GLN A 336 -5.71 7.26 20.09
N ALA A 337 -5.29 6.07 20.41
CA ALA A 337 -3.90 5.79 20.83
C ALA A 337 -2.89 5.97 19.69
N GLY A 338 -3.24 5.55 18.48
CA GLY A 338 -2.39 5.68 17.28
C GLY A 338 -2.48 7.05 16.58
N ALA A 339 -3.35 7.94 17.02
CA ALA A 339 -3.19 9.36 16.75
C ALA A 339 -2.09 9.84 17.70
N GLY A 340 -0.84 9.90 17.26
CA GLY A 340 0.21 10.63 17.98
C GLY A 340 -0.40 11.95 18.43
N ALA A 341 -0.01 12.49 19.61
CA ALA A 341 -0.64 13.70 20.17
C ALA A 341 -0.87 14.69 19.02
N ALA A 342 -2.14 14.83 18.62
CA ALA A 342 -2.48 15.64 17.46
C ALA A 342 -1.93 17.03 17.72
N THR A 343 -1.09 17.52 16.83
CA THR A 343 -0.54 18.87 17.04
C THR A 343 -1.69 19.86 17.04
N PRO A 344 -1.59 20.98 17.74
CA PRO A 344 -2.58 22.04 17.69
C PRO A 344 -2.98 22.42 16.24
N ASP A 345 -2.03 22.40 15.33
CA ASP A 345 -2.23 22.72 13.90
C ASP A 345 -3.05 21.63 13.18
N ASP A 346 -2.84 20.36 13.50
CA ASP A 346 -3.64 19.27 12.94
C ASP A 346 -5.10 19.33 13.43
N LEU A 347 -5.31 19.66 14.69
CA LEU A 347 -6.65 19.83 15.26
C LEU A 347 -7.40 21.02 14.66
N LEU A 348 -6.71 22.12 14.33
CA LEU A 348 -7.30 23.28 13.68
C LEU A 348 -7.78 23.02 12.23
N ARG A 349 -7.46 21.89 11.64
CA ARG A 349 -8.04 21.44 10.35
C ARG A 349 -9.48 20.97 10.49
N HIS A 350 -9.93 20.63 11.71
CA HIS A 350 -11.32 20.23 11.98
C HIS A 350 -12.19 21.44 12.25
N ASP A 351 -13.26 21.63 11.50
CA ASP A 351 -14.16 22.79 11.61
C ASP A 351 -14.73 22.98 13.02
N ALA A 352 -15.11 21.90 13.70
CA ALA A 352 -15.61 21.95 15.08
C ALA A 352 -14.57 22.51 16.06
N VAL A 353 -13.30 22.08 15.93
CA VAL A 353 -12.22 22.56 16.79
C VAL A 353 -11.90 24.01 16.46
N ARG A 354 -11.85 24.35 15.17
CA ARG A 354 -11.61 25.73 14.72
C ARG A 354 -12.68 26.69 15.26
N LEU A 355 -13.96 26.30 15.16
CA LEU A 355 -15.06 27.07 15.71
C LEU A 355 -14.95 27.24 17.24
N PHE A 356 -14.69 26.14 17.96
CA PHE A 356 -14.53 26.17 19.41
C PHE A 356 -13.39 27.10 19.83
N VAL A 357 -12.21 26.98 19.18
CA VAL A 357 -11.02 27.80 19.47
C VAL A 357 -11.28 29.29 19.18
N ASP A 358 -11.93 29.62 18.08
CA ASP A 358 -12.31 30.98 17.72
C ASP A 358 -13.23 31.61 18.76
N ARG A 359 -14.26 30.88 19.18
CA ARG A 359 -15.20 31.32 20.20
C ARG A 359 -14.58 31.38 21.61
N ALA A 360 -13.71 30.43 21.93
CA ALA A 360 -12.99 30.44 23.20
C ALA A 360 -12.05 31.66 23.30
N ARG A 361 -11.34 32.02 22.22
CA ARG A 361 -10.53 33.26 22.14
C ARG A 361 -11.37 34.53 22.23
N SER A 362 -12.58 34.52 21.68
CA SER A 362 -13.51 35.62 21.80
C SER A 362 -13.99 35.81 23.24
N ALA A 363 -14.17 34.72 24.00
CA ALA A 363 -14.60 34.75 25.41
C ALA A 363 -13.42 35.02 26.37
N ASP A 364 -12.23 34.50 26.05
CA ASP A 364 -10.98 34.67 26.81
C ASP A 364 -9.83 34.90 25.83
N PRO A 365 -9.33 36.16 25.65
CA PRO A 365 -8.23 36.46 24.75
C PRO A 365 -6.92 35.76 25.11
N ALA A 366 -6.75 35.26 26.33
CA ALA A 366 -5.57 34.51 26.75
C ALA A 366 -5.63 33.03 26.33
N PHE A 367 -6.78 32.56 25.83
CA PHE A 367 -6.95 31.19 25.41
C PHE A 367 -6.11 30.88 24.16
N ALA A 368 -5.29 29.83 24.27
CA ALA A 368 -4.56 29.26 23.14
C ALA A 368 -4.74 27.74 23.13
N LEU A 369 -4.91 27.18 21.93
CA LEU A 369 -4.81 25.74 21.76
C LEU A 369 -3.34 25.35 21.83
N THR A 370 -2.98 24.49 22.77
CA THR A 370 -1.63 24.01 23.03
C THR A 370 -1.60 22.50 23.08
N ALA A 371 -0.44 21.88 22.99
CA ALA A 371 -0.30 20.43 23.15
C ALA A 371 -0.87 19.92 24.50
N ALA A 372 -0.81 20.74 25.55
CA ALA A 372 -1.31 20.39 26.88
C ALA A 372 -2.84 20.36 27.00
N ASN A 373 -3.56 21.11 26.17
CA ASN A 373 -5.05 21.16 26.22
C ASN A 373 -5.73 20.60 24.97
N ALA A 374 -4.96 20.19 23.97
CA ALA A 374 -5.42 19.69 22.68
C ALA A 374 -6.40 18.51 22.81
N GLU A 375 -6.07 17.53 23.65
CA GLU A 375 -6.92 16.35 23.89
C GLU A 375 -8.25 16.72 24.54
N VAL A 376 -8.23 17.63 25.50
CA VAL A 376 -9.43 18.06 26.21
C VAL A 376 -10.37 18.86 25.30
N VAL A 377 -9.81 19.72 24.46
CA VAL A 377 -10.58 20.47 23.45
C VAL A 377 -11.21 19.51 22.44
N LEU A 378 -10.46 18.51 21.98
CA LEU A 378 -10.97 17.49 21.06
C LEU A 378 -12.11 16.67 21.72
N ASP A 379 -11.95 16.23 22.98
CA ASP A 379 -12.99 15.51 23.73
C ASP A 379 -14.27 16.36 23.88
N ILE A 380 -14.17 17.65 24.15
CA ILE A 380 -15.31 18.57 24.20
C ILE A 380 -16.01 18.65 22.84
N CYS A 381 -15.27 18.86 21.75
CA CYS A 381 -15.84 18.98 20.41
C CYS A 381 -16.53 17.69 19.95
N GLN A 382 -15.94 16.53 20.25
CA GLN A 382 -16.52 15.22 19.92
C GLN A 382 -17.82 14.95 20.70
N ARG A 383 -17.87 15.30 22.00
CA ARG A 383 -19.08 15.10 22.83
C ARG A 383 -20.25 15.97 22.42
N LEU A 384 -19.96 17.10 21.84
CA LEU A 384 -20.95 18.02 21.32
C LEU A 384 -21.32 17.73 19.86
N ASP A 385 -20.87 16.59 19.30
CA ASP A 385 -21.14 16.13 17.93
C ASP A 385 -20.90 17.21 16.85
N GLY A 386 -20.00 18.16 17.12
CA GLY A 386 -19.75 19.27 16.21
C GLY A 386 -20.91 20.27 16.05
N ILE A 387 -21.94 20.20 16.89
CA ILE A 387 -23.11 21.09 16.83
C ILE A 387 -22.67 22.53 17.15
N ALA A 388 -22.73 23.43 16.17
CA ALA A 388 -22.20 24.79 16.26
C ALA A 388 -22.67 25.56 17.50
N LEU A 389 -23.94 25.57 17.78
CA LEU A 389 -24.51 26.26 18.97
C LEU A 389 -23.97 25.66 20.28
N ALA A 390 -23.86 24.35 20.36
CA ALA A 390 -23.36 23.69 21.57
C ALA A 390 -21.87 24.00 21.79
N LEU A 391 -21.06 24.04 20.71
CA LEU A 391 -19.65 24.44 20.73
C LEU A 391 -19.48 25.89 21.18
N GLU A 392 -20.32 26.83 20.70
CA GLU A 392 -20.28 28.23 21.09
C GLU A 392 -20.63 28.41 22.57
N LEU A 393 -21.67 27.74 23.06
CA LEU A 393 -22.05 27.78 24.46
C LEU A 393 -21.00 27.20 25.39
N ALA A 394 -20.35 26.12 24.98
CA ALA A 394 -19.25 25.50 25.72
C ALA A 394 -18.01 26.40 25.72
N ALA A 395 -17.64 26.97 24.57
CA ALA A 395 -16.50 27.87 24.43
C ALA A 395 -16.65 29.15 25.27
N ALA A 396 -17.89 29.71 25.38
CA ALA A 396 -18.17 30.86 26.23
C ALA A 396 -17.91 30.58 27.74
N ARG A 397 -17.87 29.32 28.16
CA ARG A 397 -17.61 28.93 29.55
C ARG A 397 -16.11 28.80 29.88
N VAL A 398 -15.23 28.81 28.89
CA VAL A 398 -13.78 28.63 29.07
C VAL A 398 -13.22 29.71 30.04
N ARG A 399 -13.73 30.94 29.99
CA ARG A 399 -13.36 32.01 30.89
C ARG A 399 -13.68 31.74 32.37
N SER A 400 -14.75 30.99 32.66
CA SER A 400 -15.25 30.75 34.03
C SER A 400 -15.00 29.34 34.53
N LEU A 401 -14.69 28.38 33.66
CA LEU A 401 -14.47 26.97 33.98
C LEU A 401 -13.19 26.46 33.29
N PRO A 402 -12.25 25.81 34.04
CA PRO A 402 -11.14 25.12 33.44
C PRO A 402 -11.61 24.02 32.46
N LEU A 403 -10.91 23.85 31.33
CA LEU A 403 -11.29 22.88 30.30
C LEU A 403 -11.55 21.44 30.82
N PRO A 404 -10.72 20.88 31.72
CA PRO A 404 -10.98 19.56 32.27
C PRO A 404 -12.31 19.46 33.04
N VAL A 405 -12.66 20.53 33.77
CA VAL A 405 -13.93 20.60 34.52
C VAL A 405 -15.13 20.73 33.57
N LEU A 406 -14.96 21.51 32.48
CA LEU A 406 -15.97 21.63 31.43
C LEU A 406 -16.20 20.27 30.74
N ALA A 407 -15.15 19.57 30.36
CA ALA A 407 -15.23 18.24 29.77
C ALA A 407 -15.91 17.23 30.73
N GLN A 408 -15.60 17.28 32.05
CA GLN A 408 -16.23 16.42 33.03
C GLN A 408 -17.73 16.68 33.16
N ARG A 409 -18.15 17.95 33.25
CA ARG A 409 -19.58 18.32 33.33
C ARG A 409 -20.36 17.89 32.08
N LEU A 410 -19.76 17.97 30.91
CA LEU A 410 -20.37 17.46 29.69
C LEU A 410 -20.54 15.95 29.73
N ARG A 411 -19.59 15.21 30.32
CA ARG A 411 -19.73 13.77 30.56
C ARG A 411 -20.91 13.44 31.42
N ASP A 412 -21.04 14.13 32.54
CA ASP A 412 -22.09 13.88 33.54
C ASP A 412 -23.49 14.24 33.01
N SER A 413 -23.62 15.34 32.24
CA SER A 413 -24.90 15.78 31.65
C SER A 413 -25.39 14.81 30.55
N LEU A 414 -24.53 14.29 29.71
CA LEU A 414 -24.88 13.34 28.65
C LEU A 414 -25.18 11.93 29.21
N ALA A 415 -24.53 11.52 30.31
CA ALA A 415 -24.85 10.28 31.01
C ALA A 415 -26.25 10.29 31.59
N LEU A 416 -26.76 11.44 32.05
CA LEU A 416 -28.14 11.60 32.53
C LEU A 416 -29.19 11.54 31.42
N LEU A 417 -28.82 11.87 30.16
CA LEU A 417 -29.71 11.80 29.00
C LEU A 417 -29.73 10.41 28.33
N SER A 418 -28.71 9.62 28.52
CA SER A 418 -28.61 8.25 28.00
C SER A 418 -29.15 7.15 28.90
N ALA A 419 -29.56 7.51 30.14
CA ALA A 419 -30.14 6.60 31.14
C ALA A 419 -31.66 6.52 31.07
N ARG A 420 -32.29 6.63 29.88
CA ARG A 420 -33.71 6.35 29.63
C ARG A 420 -33.92 5.27 28.60
#